data_0c3852fdcbd3da5dc4ed0b76dbf3ab4d
#
_entry.id   0c3852fdcbd3da5dc4ed0b76dbf3ab4d
#
_cell.length_a   1.000
_cell.length_b   1.000
_cell.length_c   1.000
_cell.angle_alpha   90.00
_cell.angle_beta   90.00
_cell.angle_gamma   90.00
#
_symmetry.space_group_name_H-M   'P 1'
#
loop_
_entity.id
_entity.type
_entity.pdbx_description
1 polymer ?
#
loop_
_entity_poly.entity_id
_entity_poly.type
_entity_poly.pdbx_seq_one_letter_code
_entity_poly.pdbx_strand_id
1 'polypeptide(L)'
;DVCSSDLYVCTGYTVARFAEDKRLQRLNDGWKQEIGASWGEHALVFIGAAGIAIRAIAPFVKDKFTDPPVIVLDEKGTFAIPLLSGHVGGGVTLAKVLAEYTGGRAVITTATDVQKKFAADVFAMENGLVITDREEAKKISAGILEKKNTGIFSEFPLLGEVPEELTICGSEEQLEGCCGKIVICERNPRNKKSGVLYLLPRNLYVGMGCKKGTKKEILEAELLKTLEKHGFLPEQIRALGSIDLK
;
A
#
# COMPACT_ATOMS: atom_id res chain seq x y z
N ASP A 1 5.73 27.67 5.39
CA ASP A 1 6.65 26.53 5.63
C ASP A 1 5.89 25.45 6.36
N VAL A 2 5.19 24.59 5.62
CA VAL A 2 4.66 23.34 6.18
C VAL A 2 5.89 22.45 6.37
N CYS A 3 6.32 22.33 7.62
CA CYS A 3 7.42 21.46 7.97
C CYS A 3 7.02 20.03 7.62
N SER A 4 7.72 19.37 6.70
CA SER A 4 7.46 18.00 6.27
C SER A 4 7.54 16.96 7.40
N SER A 5 8.02 17.37 8.59
CA SER A 5 7.99 16.60 9.83
C SER A 5 6.57 16.32 10.35
N ASP A 6 5.57 17.09 9.90
CA ASP A 6 4.17 16.91 10.34
C ASP A 6 3.47 15.75 9.62
N LEU A 7 4.09 15.18 8.58
CA LEU A 7 3.53 14.08 7.80
C LEU A 7 3.97 12.69 8.29
N TYR A 8 5.12 12.58 8.95
CA TYR A 8 5.67 11.30 9.38
C TYR A 8 6.34 11.42 10.75
N VAL A 9 5.97 10.54 11.67
CA VAL A 9 6.72 10.34 12.92
C VAL A 9 7.92 9.45 12.59
N CYS A 10 9.14 10.00 12.77
CA CYS A 10 10.38 9.32 12.45
C CYS A 10 11.18 9.01 13.71
N THR A 11 11.71 7.79 13.81
CA THR A 11 12.72 7.41 14.79
C THR A 11 14.04 7.16 14.07
N GLY A 12 15.07 7.93 14.42
CA GLY A 12 16.39 7.81 13.81
C GLY A 12 17.32 6.95 14.65
N TYR A 13 18.07 6.06 13.99
CA TYR A 13 19.07 5.20 14.61
C TYR A 13 20.44 5.42 13.98
N THR A 14 21.50 5.30 14.77
CA THR A 14 22.86 5.47 14.28
C THR A 14 23.87 4.55 15.00
N VAL A 15 25.01 4.32 14.35
CA VAL A 15 26.11 3.59 14.96
C VAL A 15 26.80 4.42 16.06
N ALA A 16 27.46 3.75 17.00
CA ALA A 16 28.02 4.39 18.19
C ALA A 16 28.87 5.64 17.92
N ARG A 17 29.65 5.65 16.83
CA ARG A 17 30.54 6.77 16.47
C ARG A 17 29.84 8.06 16.09
N PHE A 18 28.52 8.03 15.82
CA PHE A 18 27.72 9.20 15.46
C PHE A 18 26.56 9.45 16.44
N ALA A 19 26.55 8.75 17.60
CA ALA A 19 25.47 8.83 18.58
C ALA A 19 25.55 10.06 19.51
N GLU A 20 26.27 11.11 19.11
CA GLU A 20 26.34 12.38 19.84
C GLU A 20 25.07 13.22 19.66
N ASP A 21 24.36 13.05 18.54
CA ASP A 21 23.10 13.72 18.29
C ASP A 21 21.98 13.07 19.11
N LYS A 22 21.45 13.81 20.10
CA LYS A 22 20.39 13.34 21.02
C LYS A 22 19.07 13.00 20.34
N ARG A 23 18.88 13.38 19.07
CA ARG A 23 17.70 13.01 18.25
C ARG A 23 17.80 11.59 17.72
N LEU A 24 18.99 11.00 17.75
CA LEU A 24 19.27 9.67 17.22
C LEU A 24 19.49 8.67 18.35
N GLN A 25 18.95 7.48 18.19
CA GLN A 25 19.15 6.36 19.09
C GLN A 25 20.35 5.55 18.61
N ARG A 26 21.14 5.05 19.56
CA ARG A 26 22.26 4.17 19.24
C ARG A 26 21.74 2.81 18.81
N LEU A 27 22.18 2.33 17.64
CA LEU A 27 21.98 0.93 17.23
C LEU A 27 22.69 -0.02 18.22
N ASN A 28 21.94 -0.99 18.71
CA ASN A 28 22.49 -2.10 19.51
C ASN A 28 22.94 -3.26 18.60
N ASP A 29 23.59 -4.28 19.16
CA ASP A 29 24.03 -5.45 18.40
C ASP A 29 22.87 -6.29 17.85
N GLY A 30 21.67 -6.13 18.42
CA GLY A 30 20.43 -6.81 18.02
C GLY A 30 19.56 -6.04 17.03
N TRP A 31 20.01 -4.93 16.44
CA TRP A 31 19.20 -4.07 15.61
C TRP A 31 18.49 -4.77 14.43
N LYS A 32 19.07 -5.83 13.87
CA LYS A 32 18.45 -6.62 12.80
C LYS A 32 17.23 -7.40 13.29
N GLN A 33 17.30 -7.92 14.53
CA GLN A 33 16.17 -8.59 15.17
C GLN A 33 15.04 -7.60 15.49
N GLU A 34 15.36 -6.36 15.86
CA GLU A 34 14.39 -5.29 16.10
C GLU A 34 13.62 -4.94 14.81
N ILE A 35 14.30 -4.91 13.66
CA ILE A 35 13.63 -4.79 12.34
C ILE A 35 12.59 -5.91 12.17
N GLY A 36 12.93 -7.15 12.50
CA GLY A 36 12.03 -8.29 12.39
C GLY A 36 10.83 -8.20 13.33
N ALA A 37 11.02 -7.69 14.53
CA ALA A 37 9.95 -7.55 15.53
C ALA A 37 8.89 -6.51 15.12
N SER A 38 9.31 -5.46 14.40
CA SER A 38 8.43 -4.40 13.88
C SER A 38 8.15 -4.51 12.38
N TRP A 39 8.42 -5.68 11.77
CA TRP A 39 8.25 -5.87 10.34
C TRP A 39 6.79 -5.68 9.90
N GLY A 40 6.57 -4.77 8.98
CA GLY A 40 5.23 -4.43 8.48
C GLY A 40 4.55 -3.24 9.17
N GLU A 41 5.06 -2.80 10.33
CA GLU A 41 4.45 -1.69 11.08
C GLU A 41 4.91 -0.31 10.58
N HIS A 42 6.16 -0.21 10.10
CA HIS A 42 6.79 1.06 9.74
C HIS A 42 7.56 0.95 8.42
N ALA A 43 7.65 2.07 7.70
CA ALA A 43 8.59 2.20 6.60
C ALA A 43 10.04 2.22 7.13
N LEU A 44 10.95 1.59 6.39
CA LEU A 44 12.37 1.53 6.75
C LEU A 44 13.20 2.34 5.76
N VAL A 45 14.01 3.25 6.29
CA VAL A 45 14.95 4.04 5.49
C VAL A 45 16.37 3.74 5.96
N PHE A 46 17.18 3.18 5.08
CA PHE A 46 18.59 2.93 5.33
C PHE A 46 19.43 4.03 4.65
N ILE A 47 20.38 4.60 5.40
CA ILE A 47 21.37 5.52 4.85
C ILE A 47 22.70 4.79 4.79
N GLY A 48 23.16 4.48 3.56
CA GLY A 48 24.38 3.74 3.31
C GLY A 48 24.29 2.75 2.14
N ALA A 49 25.13 1.71 2.16
CA ALA A 49 25.19 0.75 1.06
C ALA A 49 23.95 -0.15 0.96
N ALA A 50 23.33 -0.23 -0.23
CA ALA A 50 22.16 -1.07 -0.49
C ALA A 50 22.37 -2.55 -0.11
N GLY A 51 23.58 -3.09 -0.28
CA GLY A 51 23.90 -4.47 0.12
C GLY A 51 23.81 -4.71 1.64
N ILE A 52 24.01 -3.69 2.46
CA ILE A 52 23.82 -3.79 3.93
C ILE A 52 22.32 -3.87 4.24
N ALA A 53 21.52 -3.00 3.63
CA ALA A 53 20.07 -3.00 3.78
C ALA A 53 19.48 -4.35 3.35
N ILE A 54 19.83 -4.85 2.15
CA ILE A 54 19.35 -6.13 1.63
C ILE A 54 19.65 -7.27 2.61
N ARG A 55 20.88 -7.38 3.12
CA ARG A 55 21.25 -8.44 4.08
C ARG A 55 20.52 -8.30 5.42
N ALA A 56 20.15 -7.09 5.81
CA ALA A 56 19.41 -6.85 7.05
C ALA A 56 17.95 -7.31 6.94
N ILE A 57 17.31 -7.06 5.79
CA ILE A 57 15.89 -7.33 5.61
C ILE A 57 15.57 -8.71 5.03
N ALA A 58 16.53 -9.33 4.32
CA ALA A 58 16.33 -10.60 3.60
C ALA A 58 15.61 -11.70 4.42
N PRO A 59 15.88 -11.91 5.71
CA PRO A 59 15.20 -12.93 6.50
C PRO A 59 13.69 -12.68 6.71
N PHE A 60 13.23 -11.45 6.51
CA PHE A 60 11.86 -11.02 6.84
C PHE A 60 10.98 -10.81 5.60
N VAL A 61 11.59 -10.72 4.41
CA VAL A 61 10.90 -10.50 3.14
C VAL A 61 9.98 -11.68 2.82
N LYS A 62 8.70 -11.40 2.57
CA LYS A 62 7.67 -12.42 2.30
C LYS A 62 6.82 -12.08 1.08
N ASP A 63 6.14 -10.94 1.07
CA ASP A 63 5.14 -10.60 0.07
C ASP A 63 5.06 -9.08 -0.13
N LYS A 64 5.04 -8.64 -1.40
CA LYS A 64 5.01 -7.22 -1.78
C LYS A 64 3.81 -6.43 -1.26
N PHE A 65 2.75 -7.10 -0.79
CA PHE A 65 1.55 -6.47 -0.25
C PHE A 65 1.54 -6.35 1.27
N THR A 66 2.38 -7.13 1.96
CA THR A 66 2.48 -7.15 3.42
C THR A 66 3.82 -6.63 3.93
N ASP A 67 4.86 -6.71 3.11
CA ASP A 67 6.17 -6.19 3.48
C ASP A 67 6.16 -4.65 3.52
N PRO A 68 6.85 -4.03 4.46
CA PRO A 68 6.91 -2.59 4.58
C PRO A 68 7.70 -1.97 3.41
N PRO A 69 7.47 -0.69 3.10
CA PRO A 69 8.34 0.03 2.17
C PRO A 69 9.75 0.13 2.76
N VAL A 70 10.73 -0.24 1.95
CA VAL A 70 12.15 -0.13 2.30
C VAL A 70 12.86 0.73 1.28
N ILE A 71 13.47 1.81 1.73
CA ILE A 71 14.22 2.74 0.90
C ILE A 71 15.67 2.77 1.34
N VAL A 72 16.58 2.89 0.38
CA VAL A 72 17.99 3.16 0.63
C VAL A 72 18.37 4.53 0.09
N LEU A 73 19.01 5.33 0.93
CA LEU A 73 19.71 6.55 0.54
C LEU A 73 21.22 6.29 0.56
N ASP A 74 21.94 6.82 -0.39
CA ASP A 74 23.40 6.90 -0.27
C ASP A 74 23.80 7.93 0.81
N GLU A 75 25.03 7.88 1.28
CA GLU A 75 25.49 8.75 2.39
C GLU A 75 25.39 10.25 2.11
N LYS A 76 25.31 10.65 0.84
CA LYS A 76 25.15 12.03 0.41
C LYS A 76 23.70 12.42 0.13
N GLY A 77 22.77 11.48 0.18
CA GLY A 77 21.38 11.69 -0.21
C GLY A 77 21.18 11.94 -1.71
N THR A 78 22.17 11.57 -2.55
CA THR A 78 22.11 11.77 -4.00
C THR A 78 21.06 10.88 -4.65
N PHE A 79 20.91 9.65 -4.14
CA PHE A 79 19.99 8.66 -4.67
C PHE A 79 19.08 8.10 -3.59
N ALA A 80 17.77 8.08 -3.85
CA ALA A 80 16.76 7.40 -3.05
C ALA A 80 16.23 6.20 -3.83
N ILE A 81 16.50 4.99 -3.34
CA ILE A 81 16.24 3.74 -4.05
C ILE A 81 15.17 2.95 -3.29
N PRO A 82 13.94 2.80 -3.80
CA PRO A 82 12.95 1.92 -3.21
C PRO A 82 13.33 0.46 -3.47
N LEU A 83 13.63 -0.31 -2.42
CA LEU A 83 14.01 -1.72 -2.51
C LEU A 83 12.81 -2.65 -2.44
N LEU A 84 11.83 -2.36 -1.58
CA LEU A 84 10.63 -3.18 -1.36
C LEU A 84 9.37 -2.34 -1.36
N SER A 85 8.26 -3.01 -1.68
CA SER A 85 6.88 -2.48 -1.59
C SER A 85 6.72 -1.11 -2.24
N GLY A 86 7.28 -1.00 -3.46
CA GLY A 86 7.36 0.25 -4.22
C GLY A 86 5.99 0.88 -4.43
N HIS A 87 5.01 0.12 -4.91
CA HIS A 87 3.66 0.60 -5.23
C HIS A 87 2.73 0.51 -4.03
N VAL A 88 2.30 -0.69 -3.67
CA VAL A 88 1.27 -0.93 -2.63
C VAL A 88 1.71 -0.44 -1.25
N GLY A 89 3.00 -0.56 -0.92
CA GLY A 89 3.54 -0.04 0.33
C GLY A 89 3.90 1.45 0.31
N GLY A 90 3.80 2.13 -0.85
CA GLY A 90 4.14 3.55 -0.98
C GLY A 90 5.65 3.85 -1.06
N GLY A 91 6.50 2.84 -1.27
CA GLY A 91 7.97 3.00 -1.31
C GLY A 91 8.46 3.94 -2.42
N VAL A 92 7.80 3.92 -3.60
CA VAL A 92 8.12 4.85 -4.71
C VAL A 92 7.79 6.30 -4.31
N THR A 93 6.63 6.53 -3.71
CA THR A 93 6.22 7.86 -3.24
C THR A 93 7.18 8.38 -2.17
N LEU A 94 7.50 7.53 -1.18
CA LEU A 94 8.44 7.90 -0.12
C LEU A 94 9.85 8.17 -0.67
N ALA A 95 10.33 7.39 -1.65
CA ALA A 95 11.61 7.65 -2.30
C ALA A 95 11.63 8.98 -3.05
N LYS A 96 10.53 9.37 -3.71
CA LYS A 96 10.40 10.69 -4.37
C LYS A 96 10.44 11.82 -3.34
N VAL A 97 9.68 11.71 -2.24
CA VAL A 97 9.68 12.70 -1.14
C VAL A 97 11.08 12.87 -0.53
N LEU A 98 11.77 11.76 -0.25
CA LEU A 98 13.12 11.79 0.29
C LEU A 98 14.12 12.40 -0.69
N ALA A 99 14.02 12.07 -1.97
CA ALA A 99 14.87 12.65 -3.01
C ALA A 99 14.65 14.16 -3.14
N GLU A 100 13.41 14.63 -3.12
CA GLU A 100 13.09 16.06 -3.14
C GLU A 100 13.66 16.76 -1.90
N TYR A 101 13.50 16.19 -0.73
CA TYR A 101 14.02 16.74 0.52
C TYR A 101 15.55 16.85 0.55
N THR A 102 16.26 15.87 -0.01
CA THR A 102 17.74 15.87 -0.06
C THR A 102 18.32 16.62 -1.26
N GLY A 103 17.48 17.05 -2.21
CA GLY A 103 17.93 17.58 -3.50
C GLY A 103 18.52 16.50 -4.42
N GLY A 104 18.27 15.22 -4.11
CA GLY A 104 18.76 14.07 -4.83
C GLY A 104 17.81 13.59 -5.93
N ARG A 105 17.93 12.30 -6.28
CA ARG A 105 17.13 11.65 -7.32
C ARG A 105 16.54 10.33 -6.82
N ALA A 106 15.24 10.13 -7.05
CA ALA A 106 14.64 8.82 -6.87
C ALA A 106 15.00 7.89 -8.03
N VAL A 107 15.52 6.69 -7.72
CA VAL A 107 15.90 5.67 -8.70
C VAL A 107 14.80 4.63 -8.78
N ILE A 108 13.85 4.86 -9.68
CA ILE A 108 12.71 3.98 -9.87
C ILE A 108 13.02 3.00 -11.00
N THR A 109 12.86 1.70 -10.73
CA THR A 109 13.25 0.61 -11.66
C THR A 109 12.06 -0.22 -12.12
N THR A 110 10.88 0.00 -11.57
CA THR A 110 9.68 -0.78 -11.92
C THR A 110 9.23 -0.44 -13.33
N ALA A 111 9.00 -1.45 -14.16
CA ALA A 111 8.68 -1.27 -15.59
C ALA A 111 7.44 -0.40 -15.83
N THR A 112 6.42 -0.51 -14.99
CA THR A 112 5.19 0.29 -15.05
C THR A 112 5.45 1.77 -14.79
N ASP A 113 6.31 2.09 -13.79
CA ASP A 113 6.70 3.47 -13.51
C ASP A 113 7.59 4.07 -14.62
N VAL A 114 8.57 3.29 -15.10
CA VAL A 114 9.48 3.72 -16.17
C VAL A 114 8.71 3.97 -17.47
N GLN A 115 7.72 3.15 -17.77
CA GLN A 115 6.88 3.29 -18.97
C GLN A 115 5.68 4.21 -18.78
N LYS A 116 5.46 4.73 -17.56
CA LYS A 116 4.27 5.51 -17.19
C LYS A 116 2.96 4.83 -17.57
N LYS A 117 2.90 3.51 -17.46
CA LYS A 117 1.72 2.72 -17.82
C LYS A 117 0.90 2.37 -16.60
N PHE A 118 -0.38 2.18 -16.86
CA PHE A 118 -1.33 1.73 -15.84
C PHE A 118 -0.86 0.44 -15.16
N ALA A 119 -0.96 0.45 -13.83
CA ALA A 119 -0.82 -0.73 -12.99
C ALA A 119 -2.01 -0.79 -12.02
N ALA A 120 -2.71 -1.91 -11.99
CA ALA A 120 -3.93 -2.06 -11.21
C ALA A 120 -3.71 -1.87 -9.70
N ASP A 121 -2.55 -2.24 -9.18
CA ASP A 121 -2.17 -2.06 -7.78
C ASP A 121 -1.88 -0.59 -7.43
N VAL A 122 -1.23 0.15 -8.32
CA VAL A 122 -0.99 1.60 -8.17
C VAL A 122 -2.33 2.34 -8.21
N PHE A 123 -3.14 2.06 -9.22
CA PHE A 123 -4.45 2.67 -9.37
C PHE A 123 -5.34 2.43 -8.14
N ALA A 124 -5.37 1.20 -7.63
CA ALA A 124 -6.14 0.87 -6.44
C ALA A 124 -5.63 1.63 -5.21
N MET A 125 -4.32 1.71 -5.02
CA MET A 125 -3.71 2.43 -3.89
C MET A 125 -4.02 3.93 -3.94
N GLU A 126 -3.80 4.58 -5.10
CA GLU A 126 -4.01 6.03 -5.27
C GLU A 126 -5.48 6.43 -5.10
N ASN A 127 -6.41 5.53 -5.43
CA ASN A 127 -7.84 5.74 -5.29
C ASN A 127 -8.44 5.17 -3.99
N GLY A 128 -7.60 4.67 -3.06
CA GLY A 128 -8.07 4.11 -1.79
C GLY A 128 -8.96 2.88 -1.98
N LEU A 129 -8.64 2.04 -2.95
CA LEU A 129 -9.38 0.83 -3.28
C LEU A 129 -8.67 -0.43 -2.77
N VAL A 130 -9.44 -1.44 -2.44
CA VAL A 130 -9.00 -2.79 -2.06
C VAL A 130 -9.07 -3.69 -3.28
N ILE A 131 -7.98 -4.41 -3.55
CA ILE A 131 -7.93 -5.42 -4.62
C ILE A 131 -8.48 -6.73 -4.08
N THR A 132 -9.54 -7.25 -4.71
CA THR A 132 -10.16 -8.52 -4.27
C THR A 132 -9.51 -9.77 -4.84
N ASP A 133 -8.76 -9.63 -5.94
CA ASP A 133 -8.07 -10.73 -6.62
C ASP A 133 -6.74 -10.23 -7.21
N ARG A 134 -5.64 -10.70 -6.62
CA ARG A 134 -4.28 -10.29 -7.00
C ARG A 134 -3.84 -10.88 -8.33
N GLU A 135 -4.33 -12.07 -8.68
CA GLU A 135 -3.99 -12.71 -9.95
C GLU A 135 -4.71 -12.01 -11.11
N GLU A 136 -5.97 -11.63 -10.94
CA GLU A 136 -6.67 -10.82 -11.95
C GLU A 136 -6.03 -9.44 -12.08
N ALA A 137 -5.60 -8.79 -11.00
CA ALA A 137 -4.89 -7.52 -11.06
C ALA A 137 -3.58 -7.61 -11.88
N LYS A 138 -2.82 -8.71 -11.73
CA LYS A 138 -1.62 -8.96 -12.53
C LYS A 138 -1.96 -9.17 -14.01
N LYS A 139 -3.02 -9.94 -14.31
CA LYS A 139 -3.46 -10.19 -15.70
C LYS A 139 -3.92 -8.90 -16.40
N ILE A 140 -4.67 -8.05 -15.69
CA ILE A 140 -5.08 -6.73 -16.18
C ILE A 140 -3.84 -5.89 -16.51
N SER A 141 -2.91 -5.76 -15.57
CA SER A 141 -1.70 -4.97 -15.78
C SER A 141 -0.84 -5.50 -16.95
N ALA A 142 -0.70 -6.82 -17.06
CA ALA A 142 0.00 -7.44 -18.18
C ALA A 142 -0.74 -7.23 -19.52
N GLY A 143 -2.08 -7.36 -19.53
CA GLY A 143 -2.90 -7.13 -20.72
C GLY A 143 -2.78 -5.70 -21.26
N ILE A 144 -2.72 -4.71 -20.37
CA ILE A 144 -2.52 -3.31 -20.75
C ILE A 144 -1.12 -3.09 -21.35
N LEU A 145 -0.09 -3.73 -20.83
CA LEU A 145 1.25 -3.70 -21.42
C LEU A 145 1.24 -4.28 -22.86
N GLU A 146 0.41 -5.28 -23.10
CA GLU A 146 0.18 -5.87 -24.41
C GLU A 146 -0.81 -5.07 -25.29
N LYS A 147 -1.22 -3.87 -24.85
CA LYS A 147 -2.20 -3.00 -25.53
C LYS A 147 -3.59 -3.63 -25.73
N LYS A 148 -3.99 -4.53 -24.85
CA LYS A 148 -5.34 -5.10 -24.84
C LYS A 148 -6.34 -4.06 -24.34
N ASN A 149 -7.51 -3.95 -24.99
CA ASN A 149 -8.59 -3.10 -24.56
C ASN A 149 -9.07 -3.49 -23.15
N THR A 150 -9.00 -2.55 -22.21
CA THR A 150 -9.40 -2.75 -20.82
C THR A 150 -10.50 -1.76 -20.45
N GLY A 151 -11.67 -2.28 -20.08
CA GLY A 151 -12.81 -1.50 -19.63
C GLY A 151 -12.84 -1.33 -18.11
N ILE A 152 -13.33 -0.19 -17.67
CA ILE A 152 -13.61 0.10 -16.26
C ILE A 152 -15.06 0.56 -16.11
N PHE A 153 -15.79 -0.07 -15.21
CA PHE A 153 -17.10 0.36 -14.72
C PHE A 153 -17.02 0.69 -13.23
N SER A 154 -17.69 1.74 -12.82
CA SER A 154 -17.74 2.15 -11.41
C SER A 154 -19.16 2.52 -11.00
N GLU A 155 -19.61 2.00 -9.83
CA GLU A 155 -20.83 2.42 -9.17
C GLU A 155 -20.72 3.86 -8.61
N PHE A 156 -19.49 4.41 -8.56
CA PHE A 156 -19.20 5.74 -8.01
C PHE A 156 -18.67 6.67 -9.10
N PRO A 157 -18.84 7.98 -8.94
CA PRO A 157 -18.13 8.94 -9.78
C PRO A 157 -16.61 8.72 -9.67
N LEU A 158 -15.94 8.57 -10.81
CA LEU A 158 -14.49 8.53 -10.86
C LEU A 158 -13.95 9.95 -10.65
N LEU A 159 -13.06 10.11 -9.67
CA LEU A 159 -12.44 11.39 -9.36
C LEU A 159 -11.06 11.47 -10.04
N GLY A 160 -10.77 12.62 -10.65
CA GLY A 160 -9.51 12.84 -11.36
C GLY A 160 -9.50 12.29 -12.78
N GLU A 161 -8.31 12.25 -13.37
CA GLU A 161 -8.11 11.73 -14.72
C GLU A 161 -8.08 10.20 -14.70
N VAL A 162 -8.93 9.59 -15.53
CA VAL A 162 -8.88 8.14 -15.76
C VAL A 162 -7.70 7.86 -16.71
N PRO A 163 -6.85 6.88 -16.40
CA PRO A 163 -5.74 6.50 -17.28
C PRO A 163 -6.20 6.27 -18.73
N GLU A 164 -5.43 6.79 -19.69
CA GLU A 164 -5.76 6.73 -21.12
C GLU A 164 -5.92 5.29 -21.65
N GLU A 165 -5.30 4.33 -20.97
CA GLU A 165 -5.36 2.92 -21.32
C GLU A 165 -6.68 2.26 -20.93
N LEU A 166 -7.54 2.94 -20.15
CA LEU A 166 -8.82 2.43 -19.71
C LEU A 166 -9.99 3.05 -20.49
N THR A 167 -10.92 2.21 -20.92
CA THR A 167 -12.18 2.64 -21.50
C THR A 167 -13.26 2.71 -20.43
N ILE A 168 -13.81 3.90 -20.17
CA ILE A 168 -14.91 4.06 -19.23
C ILE A 168 -16.18 3.45 -19.81
N CYS A 169 -16.78 2.51 -19.08
CA CYS A 169 -18.03 1.86 -19.41
C CYS A 169 -19.17 2.41 -18.55
N GLY A 170 -20.31 2.69 -19.15
CA GLY A 170 -21.50 3.18 -18.44
C GLY A 170 -22.28 2.09 -17.70
N SER A 171 -22.00 0.81 -17.98
CA SER A 171 -22.59 -0.35 -17.30
C SER A 171 -21.66 -1.55 -17.34
N GLU A 172 -21.92 -2.56 -16.49
CA GLU A 172 -21.16 -3.82 -16.54
C GLU A 172 -21.31 -4.59 -17.86
N GLU A 173 -22.45 -4.47 -18.54
CA GLU A 173 -22.69 -5.15 -19.81
C GLU A 173 -21.73 -4.65 -20.90
N GLN A 174 -21.37 -3.38 -20.86
CA GLN A 174 -20.42 -2.80 -21.83
C GLN A 174 -19.00 -3.37 -21.65
N LEU A 175 -18.66 -3.90 -20.48
CA LEU A 175 -17.38 -4.59 -20.25
C LEU A 175 -17.26 -5.89 -21.07
N GLU A 176 -18.35 -6.49 -21.55
CA GLU A 176 -18.28 -7.75 -22.31
C GLU A 176 -17.47 -7.63 -23.61
N GLY A 177 -17.38 -6.42 -24.17
CA GLY A 177 -16.53 -6.12 -25.33
C GLY A 177 -15.04 -5.90 -25.01
N CYS A 178 -14.64 -5.90 -23.72
CA CYS A 178 -13.28 -5.64 -23.29
C CYS A 178 -12.53 -6.93 -22.95
N CYS A 179 -11.22 -6.96 -23.27
CA CYS A 179 -10.34 -8.06 -22.91
C CYS A 179 -10.01 -8.06 -21.41
N GLY A 180 -9.73 -6.87 -20.84
CA GLY A 180 -9.57 -6.65 -19.41
C GLY A 180 -10.82 -5.97 -18.84
N LYS A 181 -11.28 -6.39 -17.67
CA LYS A 181 -12.53 -5.91 -17.07
C LYS A 181 -12.28 -5.52 -15.62
N ILE A 182 -12.54 -4.25 -15.30
CA ILE A 182 -12.41 -3.71 -13.93
C ILE A 182 -13.78 -3.21 -13.49
N VAL A 183 -14.20 -3.61 -12.31
CA VAL A 183 -15.45 -3.16 -11.67
C VAL A 183 -15.11 -2.55 -10.32
N ILE A 184 -15.49 -1.29 -10.12
CA ILE A 184 -15.44 -0.63 -8.80
C ILE A 184 -16.85 -0.67 -8.23
N CYS A 185 -17.05 -1.41 -7.13
CA CYS A 185 -18.34 -1.57 -6.47
C CYS A 185 -18.22 -1.45 -4.94
N GLU A 186 -19.33 -1.10 -4.28
CA GLU A 186 -19.35 -0.90 -2.83
C GLU A 186 -19.11 -2.21 -2.06
N ARG A 187 -19.72 -3.29 -2.53
CA ARG A 187 -19.74 -4.57 -1.84
C ARG A 187 -19.03 -5.65 -2.62
N ASN A 188 -18.36 -6.53 -1.90
CA ASN A 188 -17.74 -7.69 -2.49
C ASN A 188 -18.81 -8.63 -3.10
N PRO A 189 -18.86 -8.82 -4.42
CA PRO A 189 -19.90 -9.64 -5.03
C PRO A 189 -19.80 -11.09 -4.58
N ARG A 190 -20.93 -11.69 -4.18
CA ARG A 190 -20.98 -13.12 -3.80
C ARG A 190 -20.71 -14.03 -4.99
N ASN A 191 -21.19 -13.63 -6.17
CA ASN A 191 -21.01 -14.36 -7.43
C ASN A 191 -20.07 -13.58 -8.34
N LYS A 192 -18.75 -13.67 -8.08
CA LYS A 192 -17.75 -13.03 -8.92
C LYS A 192 -17.71 -13.65 -10.31
N LYS A 193 -17.75 -12.81 -11.33
CA LYS A 193 -17.53 -13.24 -12.71
C LYS A 193 -16.04 -13.53 -12.92
N SER A 194 -15.72 -14.64 -13.59
CA SER A 194 -14.34 -14.96 -13.97
C SER A 194 -13.78 -13.92 -14.94
N GLY A 195 -12.52 -13.54 -14.79
CA GLY A 195 -11.86 -12.56 -15.66
C GLY A 195 -12.26 -11.10 -15.37
N VAL A 196 -12.88 -10.83 -14.23
CA VAL A 196 -13.24 -9.47 -13.78
C VAL A 196 -12.49 -9.16 -12.51
N LEU A 197 -11.74 -8.06 -12.52
CA LEU A 197 -11.09 -7.50 -11.32
C LEU A 197 -12.10 -6.62 -10.59
N TYR A 198 -12.49 -7.01 -9.39
CA TYR A 198 -13.30 -6.19 -8.50
C TYR A 198 -12.41 -5.39 -7.56
N LEU A 199 -12.65 -4.08 -7.52
CA LEU A 199 -12.01 -3.12 -6.63
C LEU A 199 -13.06 -2.53 -5.69
N LEU A 200 -12.76 -2.50 -4.39
CA LEU A 200 -13.72 -2.07 -3.37
C LEU A 200 -13.20 -0.83 -2.63
N PRO A 201 -14.01 0.21 -2.43
CA PRO A 201 -13.57 1.40 -1.69
C PRO A 201 -13.19 1.07 -0.24
N ARG A 202 -12.05 1.61 0.21
CA ARG A 202 -11.61 1.55 1.60
C ARG A 202 -12.21 2.73 2.38
N ASN A 203 -13.51 2.71 2.59
CA ASN A 203 -14.28 3.82 3.14
C ASN A 203 -15.17 3.44 4.32
N LEU A 204 -15.06 2.23 4.87
CA LEU A 204 -15.87 1.80 6.01
C LEU A 204 -15.33 2.40 7.31
N TYR A 205 -16.22 3.05 8.04
CA TYR A 205 -16.03 3.46 9.42
C TYR A 205 -16.90 2.60 10.31
N VAL A 206 -16.29 1.86 11.23
CA VAL A 206 -16.99 0.90 12.08
C VAL A 206 -17.01 1.40 13.51
N GLY A 207 -18.20 1.64 14.05
CA GLY A 207 -18.43 1.92 15.47
C GLY A 207 -18.69 0.62 16.24
N MET A 208 -17.95 0.38 17.32
CA MET A 208 -18.12 -0.82 18.14
C MET A 208 -18.43 -0.44 19.59
N GLY A 209 -19.47 -1.05 20.15
CA GLY A 209 -19.81 -0.95 21.56
C GLY A 209 -19.92 -2.34 22.20
N CYS A 210 -19.43 -2.49 23.44
CA CYS A 210 -19.51 -3.76 24.17
C CYS A 210 -19.65 -3.51 25.68
N LYS A 211 -19.98 -4.58 26.41
CA LYS A 211 -19.95 -4.56 27.89
C LYS A 211 -18.48 -4.59 28.36
N LYS A 212 -18.22 -4.00 29.54
CA LYS A 212 -16.92 -4.08 30.20
C LYS A 212 -16.49 -5.56 30.37
N GLY A 213 -15.24 -5.85 29.99
CA GLY A 213 -14.69 -7.22 30.09
C GLY A 213 -15.03 -8.13 28.90
N THR A 214 -15.69 -7.63 27.85
CA THR A 214 -15.85 -8.42 26.60
C THR A 214 -14.47 -8.70 25.98
N LYS A 215 -14.19 -9.97 25.70
CA LYS A 215 -12.92 -10.41 25.14
C LYS A 215 -12.76 -9.93 23.69
N LYS A 216 -11.52 -9.62 23.30
CA LYS A 216 -11.17 -9.14 21.95
C LYS A 216 -11.65 -10.11 20.86
N GLU A 217 -11.46 -11.40 21.09
CA GLU A 217 -11.79 -12.47 20.13
C GLU A 217 -13.29 -12.52 19.80
N ILE A 218 -14.14 -12.19 20.80
CA ILE A 218 -15.60 -12.13 20.60
C ILE A 218 -15.96 -10.92 19.72
N LEU A 219 -15.33 -9.78 19.98
CA LEU A 219 -15.58 -8.56 19.20
C LEU A 219 -15.12 -8.75 17.75
N GLU A 220 -13.95 -9.33 17.55
CA GLU A 220 -13.39 -9.61 16.24
C GLU A 220 -14.28 -10.58 15.45
N ALA A 221 -14.72 -11.68 16.08
CA ALA A 221 -15.60 -12.64 15.46
C ALA A 221 -16.96 -12.04 15.02
N GLU A 222 -17.58 -11.22 15.87
CA GLU A 222 -18.85 -10.56 15.53
C GLU A 222 -18.66 -9.48 14.47
N LEU A 223 -17.53 -8.77 14.45
CA LEU A 223 -17.19 -7.84 13.39
C LEU A 223 -17.08 -8.57 12.04
N LEU A 224 -16.25 -9.60 11.96
CA LEU A 224 -16.05 -10.37 10.73
C LEU A 224 -17.35 -10.97 10.21
N LYS A 225 -18.16 -11.57 11.09
CA LYS A 225 -19.47 -12.10 10.75
C LYS A 225 -20.44 -11.03 10.21
N THR A 226 -20.40 -9.84 10.79
CA THR A 226 -21.24 -8.72 10.35
C THR A 226 -20.81 -8.22 8.98
N LEU A 227 -19.50 -8.06 8.75
CA LEU A 227 -18.97 -7.67 7.45
C LEU A 227 -19.35 -8.67 6.36
N GLU A 228 -19.12 -9.97 6.60
CA GLU A 228 -19.46 -11.04 5.67
C GLU A 228 -20.96 -11.05 5.34
N LYS A 229 -21.82 -10.94 6.36
CA LYS A 229 -23.28 -10.87 6.19
C LYS A 229 -23.69 -9.77 5.23
N HIS A 230 -23.03 -8.62 5.30
CA HIS A 230 -23.35 -7.43 4.49
C HIS A 230 -22.52 -7.33 3.21
N GLY A 231 -21.62 -8.28 2.92
CA GLY A 231 -20.82 -8.31 1.70
C GLY A 231 -19.63 -7.35 1.73
N PHE A 232 -19.10 -7.04 2.91
CA PHE A 232 -17.89 -6.22 3.06
C PHE A 232 -16.69 -7.07 3.43
N LEU A 233 -15.50 -6.60 3.06
CA LEU A 233 -14.21 -7.18 3.46
C LEU A 233 -13.60 -6.39 4.62
N PRO A 234 -12.86 -7.02 5.52
CA PRO A 234 -12.14 -6.33 6.60
C PRO A 234 -11.20 -5.23 6.08
N GLU A 235 -10.59 -5.44 4.91
CA GLU A 235 -9.67 -4.52 4.26
C GLU A 235 -10.34 -3.20 3.83
N GLN A 236 -11.66 -3.16 3.70
CA GLN A 236 -12.42 -1.94 3.42
C GLN A 236 -12.55 -1.02 4.64
N ILE A 237 -12.24 -1.53 5.85
CA ILE A 237 -12.29 -0.72 7.07
C ILE A 237 -11.20 0.35 7.01
N ARG A 238 -11.63 1.61 7.06
CA ARG A 238 -10.75 2.76 7.15
C ARG A 238 -10.42 3.11 8.60
N ALA A 239 -11.42 3.01 9.48
CA ALA A 239 -11.24 3.27 10.90
C ALA A 239 -12.23 2.50 11.77
N LEU A 240 -11.77 2.13 12.96
CA LEU A 240 -12.59 1.59 14.04
C LEU A 240 -12.73 2.67 15.12
N GLY A 241 -13.96 2.88 15.60
CA GLY A 241 -14.26 3.79 16.68
C GLY A 241 -14.96 3.08 17.84
N SER A 242 -14.69 3.52 19.05
CA SER A 242 -15.41 3.11 20.26
C SER A 242 -15.45 4.27 21.22
N ILE A 243 -16.31 4.19 22.24
CA ILE A 243 -16.35 5.18 23.32
C ILE A 243 -15.17 4.91 24.29
N ASP A 244 -14.52 5.97 24.76
CA ASP A 244 -13.37 5.91 25.67
C ASP A 244 -13.74 5.81 27.16
N LEU A 245 -15.03 5.75 27.47
CA LEU A 245 -15.56 5.70 28.84
C LEU A 245 -15.64 4.29 29.46
N LYS A 246 -14.89 3.31 28.94
CA LYS A 246 -14.94 1.93 29.45
C LYS A 246 -13.60 1.38 29.85
#